data_f279ac3af8b544bf2c9bd097a9792b27
#
_entry.id   f279ac3af8b544bf2c9bd097a9792b27
#
_cell.length_a   1.000
_cell.length_b   1.000
_cell.length_c   1.000
_cell.angle_alpha   90.00
_cell.angle_beta   90.00
_cell.angle_gamma   90.00
#
_symmetry.space_group_name_H-M   'P 1'
#
loop_
_entity.id
_entity.type
_entity.pdbx_description
1 polymer ?
#
loop_
_entity_poly.entity_id
_entity_poly.type
_entity_poly.pdbx_seq_one_letter_code
_entity_poly.pdbx_strand_id
1 'polypeptide(L)'
;MFIRTRYSANTERALVAWTVNAFCVCRTLFAKYTRAESVSKMLWRGATMSFKVMAICAGRHGGNGEALAKEALCAVREAGGEVELINLFDYNILPCTGCEGCTMQMGKMGAGLQKEYHGCVLKNKDDVDAIIRELQTCQGVIFSVPTYDLTPSSVYTRFAQRFLAYELSFLLAIGAVKENPHTVAGLISVGGSMHDWQSLALEGLQATMFTMSMTVVDRYMAQRDGRPGNTFVWGDDVEWGGQIARAHKMGENIVKAIRTPVDERCWLGDPDDGVCPNCHSSLVYPGDKHWDGVEFPWECAVCGAGGDIVTDERTGRPKLKIAENGLIRDRNDDHARAEHLNEINKTRDEFFAHMDEVKPLMEKYAKMTFPTLEIKRD
;
A
#
# COMPACT_ATOMS: atom_id res chain seq x y z
N MET A 1 -47.42 17.88 -28.60
CA MET A 1 -47.91 16.69 -29.28
C MET A 1 -47.22 15.49 -28.62
N PHE A 2 -47.95 14.82 -27.72
CA PHE A 2 -47.45 13.73 -26.88
C PHE A 2 -47.47 12.43 -27.69
N ILE A 3 -46.39 11.64 -27.62
CA ILE A 3 -46.47 10.21 -27.90
C ILE A 3 -45.86 9.48 -26.69
N ARG A 4 -46.75 8.92 -25.86
CA ARG A 4 -46.48 7.87 -24.91
C ARG A 4 -46.40 6.55 -25.65
N THR A 5 -45.36 5.82 -25.52
CA THR A 5 -45.37 4.36 -25.77
C THR A 5 -45.14 3.61 -24.47
N ARG A 6 -46.19 2.93 -24.08
CA ARG A 6 -46.20 1.91 -23.01
C ARG A 6 -45.37 0.69 -23.47
N TYR A 7 -44.48 0.23 -22.62
CA TYR A 7 -44.04 -1.18 -22.70
C TYR A 7 -44.58 -1.93 -21.49
N SER A 8 -45.27 -3.01 -21.80
CA SER A 8 -45.98 -3.92 -20.90
C SER A 8 -45.00 -4.79 -20.15
N ALA A 9 -45.34 -5.05 -18.89
CA ALA A 9 -44.81 -6.13 -18.10
C ALA A 9 -45.16 -7.49 -18.72
N ASN A 10 -44.15 -8.34 -18.85
CA ASN A 10 -44.19 -9.77 -18.63
C ASN A 10 -42.93 -10.41 -19.18
N THR A 11 -42.02 -10.76 -18.30
CA THR A 11 -41.29 -12.04 -18.44
C THR A 11 -40.83 -12.46 -17.06
N GLU A 12 -41.50 -13.48 -16.58
CA GLU A 12 -41.19 -14.21 -15.37
C GLU A 12 -39.86 -14.94 -15.46
N ARG A 13 -39.16 -14.93 -14.32
CA ARG A 13 -38.36 -16.00 -13.74
C ARG A 13 -37.48 -16.82 -14.69
N ALA A 14 -36.22 -16.48 -14.64
CA ALA A 14 -35.18 -17.49 -14.71
C ALA A 14 -34.23 -17.23 -13.52
N LEU A 15 -34.51 -17.88 -12.39
CA LEU A 15 -33.53 -18.15 -11.35
C LEU A 15 -32.45 -19.04 -12.00
N VAL A 16 -31.35 -18.44 -12.39
CA VAL A 16 -30.09 -19.17 -12.56
C VAL A 16 -29.18 -18.65 -11.46
N ALA A 17 -29.05 -19.51 -10.44
CA ALA A 17 -27.98 -19.37 -9.47
C ALA A 17 -26.64 -19.43 -10.21
N TRP A 18 -26.10 -18.28 -10.57
CA TRP A 18 -24.70 -18.17 -10.93
C TRP A 18 -23.92 -18.18 -9.62
N THR A 19 -23.45 -19.36 -9.27
CA THR A 19 -22.28 -19.48 -8.40
C THR A 19 -21.17 -18.70 -9.08
N VAL A 20 -20.89 -17.53 -8.54
CA VAL A 20 -19.74 -16.71 -8.91
C VAL A 20 -18.50 -17.46 -8.45
N ASN A 21 -18.01 -18.37 -9.29
CA ASN A 21 -16.62 -18.76 -9.29
C ASN A 21 -15.85 -17.59 -9.93
N ALA A 22 -15.61 -16.55 -9.14
CA ALA A 22 -14.55 -15.60 -9.45
C ALA A 22 -13.25 -16.42 -9.41
N PHE A 23 -12.76 -16.79 -10.57
CA PHE A 23 -11.40 -17.27 -10.74
C PHE A 23 -10.48 -16.12 -10.32
N CYS A 24 -10.12 -16.12 -9.05
CA CYS A 24 -8.92 -15.46 -8.59
C CYS A 24 -7.79 -16.10 -9.43
N VAL A 25 -7.17 -15.33 -10.32
CA VAL A 25 -5.93 -15.74 -10.99
C VAL A 25 -4.84 -15.67 -9.95
N CYS A 26 -4.95 -16.53 -8.93
CA CYS A 26 -3.93 -16.78 -7.95
C CYS A 26 -2.90 -17.69 -8.60
N ARG A 27 -1.68 -17.24 -8.62
CA ARG A 27 -0.46 -17.90 -9.07
C ARG A 27 -0.50 -19.42 -8.84
N THR A 28 -0.86 -20.20 -9.83
CA THR A 28 -0.60 -21.64 -9.90
C THR A 28 0.52 -21.91 -10.88
N LEU A 29 1.75 -21.73 -10.42
CA LEU A 29 2.92 -22.37 -10.97
C LEU A 29 3.98 -22.42 -9.85
N PHE A 30 3.90 -23.45 -9.00
CA PHE A 30 5.04 -24.19 -8.45
C PHE A 30 4.52 -25.23 -7.45
N ALA A 31 4.00 -26.34 -7.99
CA ALA A 31 3.80 -27.55 -7.22
C ALA A 31 5.13 -28.30 -7.15
N LYS A 32 5.82 -28.18 -6.03
CA LYS A 32 6.74 -29.23 -5.53
C LYS A 32 7.26 -28.87 -4.13
N TYR A 33 6.41 -29.00 -3.12
CA TYR A 33 6.86 -29.35 -1.78
C TYR A 33 5.70 -30.04 -1.06
N THR A 34 5.52 -31.31 -1.37
CA THR A 34 4.63 -32.22 -0.64
C THR A 34 5.35 -32.68 0.63
N ARG A 35 4.92 -32.21 1.80
CA ARG A 35 4.86 -32.96 3.07
C ARG A 35 4.58 -32.14 4.35
N ALA A 36 4.19 -30.86 4.22
CA ALA A 36 3.76 -30.08 5.39
C ALA A 36 2.24 -29.78 5.42
N GLU A 37 1.51 -30.22 4.42
CA GLU A 37 0.08 -29.86 4.21
C GLU A 37 -0.91 -30.54 5.17
N SER A 38 -0.53 -31.62 5.86
CA SER A 38 -1.49 -32.41 6.67
C SER A 38 -1.70 -31.88 8.09
N VAL A 39 -0.80 -31.08 8.64
CA VAL A 39 -0.89 -30.56 10.01
C VAL A 39 -1.58 -29.19 10.06
N SER A 40 -1.40 -28.35 9.04
CA SER A 40 -2.00 -27.02 8.98
C SER A 40 -3.53 -27.05 8.79
N LYS A 41 -4.05 -27.98 7.99
CA LYS A 41 -5.51 -28.09 7.71
C LYS A 41 -6.34 -28.61 8.88
N MET A 42 -5.73 -29.22 9.89
CA MET A 42 -6.46 -29.83 11.01
C MET A 42 -6.66 -28.89 12.21
N LEU A 43 -5.90 -27.79 12.30
CA LEU A 43 -5.96 -26.83 13.41
C LEU A 43 -6.93 -25.66 13.17
N TRP A 44 -7.52 -25.53 11.98
CA TRP A 44 -8.39 -24.39 11.59
C TRP A 44 -9.88 -24.58 11.90
N ARG A 45 -10.29 -25.69 12.52
CA ARG A 45 -11.68 -25.92 12.90
C ARG A 45 -11.89 -25.69 14.40
N GLY A 46 -12.11 -24.43 14.78
CA GLY A 46 -12.74 -24.15 16.08
C GLY A 46 -12.06 -23.22 17.07
N ALA A 47 -10.90 -22.64 16.78
CA ALA A 47 -10.36 -21.54 17.58
C ALA A 47 -10.78 -20.20 16.98
N THR A 48 -11.53 -19.39 17.70
CA THR A 48 -11.65 -17.96 17.40
C THR A 48 -10.27 -17.35 17.55
N MET A 49 -9.51 -17.22 16.45
CA MET A 49 -8.23 -16.51 16.51
C MET A 49 -8.52 -15.06 16.89
N SER A 50 -7.96 -14.63 18.02
CA SER A 50 -7.89 -13.21 18.36
C SER A 50 -7.06 -12.52 17.28
N PHE A 51 -7.57 -11.43 16.72
CA PHE A 51 -6.85 -10.60 15.76
C PHE A 51 -7.07 -9.14 16.09
N LYS A 52 -6.08 -8.32 15.79
CA LYS A 52 -6.10 -6.88 16.02
C LYS A 52 -6.00 -6.12 14.72
N VAL A 53 -6.80 -5.05 14.58
CA VAL A 53 -6.74 -4.11 13.45
C VAL A 53 -6.54 -2.70 13.98
N MET A 54 -5.55 -2.01 13.43
CA MET A 54 -5.30 -0.60 13.72
C MET A 54 -5.80 0.27 12.58
N ALA A 55 -6.53 1.35 12.88
CA ALA A 55 -6.77 2.41 11.92
C ALA A 55 -5.83 3.58 12.19
N ILE A 56 -5.19 4.08 11.14
CA ILE A 56 -4.25 5.21 11.16
C ILE A 56 -4.86 6.35 10.35
N CYS A 57 -5.27 7.40 11.06
CA CYS A 57 -5.76 8.64 10.47
C CYS A 57 -4.62 9.66 10.34
N ALA A 58 -4.62 10.43 9.25
CA ALA A 58 -3.64 11.48 8.99
C ALA A 58 -4.30 12.82 8.61
N GLY A 59 -5.48 13.08 9.17
CA GLY A 59 -6.28 14.26 8.95
C GLY A 59 -6.75 14.88 10.25
N ARG A 60 -7.51 15.99 10.14
CA ARG A 60 -8.07 16.70 11.31
C ARG A 60 -8.97 15.79 12.14
N HIS A 61 -8.98 16.01 13.45
CA HIS A 61 -9.91 15.35 14.37
C HIS A 61 -11.36 15.66 14.02
N GLY A 62 -12.24 14.66 14.16
CA GLY A 62 -13.65 14.77 13.80
C GLY A 62 -13.89 14.98 12.30
N GLY A 63 -12.90 14.77 11.46
CA GLY A 63 -13.02 14.86 10.02
C GLY A 63 -13.64 13.62 9.38
N ASN A 64 -13.95 13.71 8.09
CA ASN A 64 -14.57 12.61 7.32
C ASN A 64 -13.69 11.35 7.32
N GLY A 65 -12.38 11.49 7.17
CA GLY A 65 -11.47 10.35 7.21
C GLY A 65 -11.48 9.59 8.53
N GLU A 66 -11.61 10.31 9.66
CA GLU A 66 -11.74 9.66 10.96
C GLU A 66 -13.10 8.95 11.10
N ALA A 67 -14.18 9.52 10.57
CA ALA A 67 -15.50 8.88 10.57
C ALA A 67 -15.48 7.58 9.75
N LEU A 68 -14.88 7.59 8.56
CA LEU A 68 -14.74 6.41 7.70
C LEU A 68 -13.86 5.34 8.35
N ALA A 69 -12.73 5.74 8.95
CA ALA A 69 -11.87 4.81 9.69
C ALA A 69 -12.61 4.14 10.86
N LYS A 70 -13.39 4.91 11.63
CA LYS A 70 -14.20 4.38 12.72
C LYS A 70 -15.25 3.41 12.23
N GLU A 71 -15.92 3.70 11.12
CA GLU A 71 -16.93 2.81 10.56
C GLU A 71 -16.31 1.48 10.10
N ALA A 72 -15.15 1.51 9.42
CA ALA A 72 -14.43 0.30 9.07
C ALA A 72 -14.01 -0.51 10.31
N LEU A 73 -13.60 0.15 11.39
CA LEU A 73 -13.30 -0.53 12.66
C LEU A 73 -14.56 -1.08 13.34
N CYS A 74 -15.77 -0.49 13.13
CA CYS A 74 -17.02 -1.08 13.63
C CYS A 74 -17.24 -2.48 13.03
N ALA A 75 -17.07 -2.66 11.72
CA ALA A 75 -17.17 -3.97 11.08
C ALA A 75 -16.15 -4.99 11.64
N VAL A 76 -14.92 -4.55 11.91
CA VAL A 76 -13.89 -5.38 12.54
C VAL A 76 -14.31 -5.82 13.94
N ARG A 77 -14.81 -4.90 14.76
CA ARG A 77 -15.27 -5.17 16.13
C ARG A 77 -16.49 -6.07 16.15
N GLU A 78 -17.45 -5.90 15.25
CA GLU A 78 -18.61 -6.76 15.08
C GLU A 78 -18.21 -8.20 14.72
N ALA A 79 -17.10 -8.36 13.99
CA ALA A 79 -16.52 -9.66 13.71
C ALA A 79 -15.69 -10.25 14.86
N GLY A 80 -15.60 -9.58 16.01
CA GLY A 80 -14.87 -10.02 17.21
C GLY A 80 -13.39 -9.69 17.22
N GLY A 81 -12.92 -8.78 16.35
CA GLY A 81 -11.54 -8.28 16.36
C GLY A 81 -11.30 -7.21 17.42
N GLU A 82 -10.07 -7.15 17.92
CA GLU A 82 -9.57 -6.01 18.70
C GLU A 82 -9.31 -4.84 17.76
N VAL A 83 -9.65 -3.62 18.19
CA VAL A 83 -9.54 -2.43 17.36
C VAL A 83 -8.78 -1.33 18.08
N GLU A 84 -7.96 -0.63 17.32
CA GLU A 84 -7.25 0.57 17.77
C GLU A 84 -7.35 1.67 16.72
N LEU A 85 -7.47 2.91 17.15
CA LEU A 85 -7.47 4.07 16.25
C LEU A 85 -6.48 5.09 16.74
N ILE A 86 -5.59 5.52 15.86
CA ILE A 86 -4.66 6.61 16.11
C ILE A 86 -4.81 7.71 15.07
N ASN A 87 -4.49 8.95 15.47
CA ASN A 87 -4.36 10.06 14.54
C ASN A 87 -2.93 10.58 14.58
N LEU A 88 -2.26 10.60 13.44
CA LEU A 88 -0.85 11.01 13.35
C LEU A 88 -0.58 12.47 13.78
N PHE A 89 -1.62 13.30 13.89
CA PHE A 89 -1.48 14.65 14.44
C PHE A 89 -1.28 14.68 15.97
N ASP A 90 -1.54 13.59 16.67
CA ASP A 90 -1.35 13.48 18.11
C ASP A 90 0.09 13.10 18.50
N TYR A 91 0.93 12.79 17.51
CA TYR A 91 2.27 12.26 17.71
C TYR A 91 3.35 13.18 17.15
N ASN A 92 4.50 13.16 17.78
CA ASN A 92 5.69 13.81 17.24
C ASN A 92 6.30 12.93 16.14
N ILE A 93 6.21 13.39 14.89
CA ILE A 93 6.68 12.65 13.71
C ILE A 93 7.75 13.49 13.00
N LEU A 94 9.00 13.14 13.19
CA LEU A 94 10.11 13.76 12.48
C LEU A 94 10.25 13.18 11.07
N PRO A 95 10.47 14.01 10.04
CA PRO A 95 10.69 13.52 8.68
C PRO A 95 11.98 12.71 8.57
N CYS A 96 12.03 11.80 7.60
CA CYS A 96 13.30 11.18 7.22
C CYS A 96 14.28 12.26 6.73
N THR A 97 15.50 12.22 7.22
CA THR A 97 16.56 13.20 6.86
C THR A 97 17.45 12.74 5.72
N GLY A 98 17.21 11.53 5.14
CA GLY A 98 18.05 10.97 4.09
C GLY A 98 19.50 10.66 4.55
N CYS A 99 19.70 10.42 5.85
CA CYS A 99 21.04 10.20 6.42
C CYS A 99 21.64 8.84 6.12
N GLU A 100 20.89 7.94 5.47
CA GLU A 100 21.29 6.57 5.08
C GLU A 100 21.70 5.65 6.25
N GLY A 101 21.56 6.09 7.49
CA GLY A 101 21.98 5.33 8.66
C GLY A 101 21.35 3.95 8.81
N CYS A 102 20.11 3.78 8.32
CA CYS A 102 19.44 2.47 8.28
C CYS A 102 20.00 1.56 7.17
N THR A 103 20.12 2.06 5.95
CA THR A 103 20.62 1.28 4.80
C THR A 103 22.09 0.91 4.95
N MET A 104 22.91 1.79 5.54
CA MET A 104 24.30 1.47 5.89
C MET A 104 24.39 0.33 6.93
N GLN A 105 23.51 0.29 7.92
CA GLN A 105 23.46 -0.82 8.87
C GLN A 105 23.06 -2.13 8.17
N MET A 106 22.04 -2.10 7.30
CA MET A 106 21.60 -3.25 6.52
C MET A 106 22.76 -3.79 5.66
N GLY A 107 23.48 -2.92 4.95
CA GLY A 107 24.65 -3.29 4.17
C GLY A 107 25.78 -3.90 5.02
N LYS A 108 26.08 -3.35 6.18
CA LYS A 108 27.08 -3.93 7.12
C LYS A 108 26.67 -5.29 7.65
N MET A 109 25.37 -5.50 7.95
CA MET A 109 24.88 -6.80 8.39
C MET A 109 24.99 -7.83 7.26
N GLY A 110 24.55 -7.49 6.04
CA GLY A 110 24.70 -8.36 4.87
C GLY A 110 26.14 -8.76 4.58
N ALA A 111 27.09 -7.87 4.85
CA ALA A 111 28.52 -8.13 4.73
C ALA A 111 29.15 -8.84 5.96
N GLY A 112 28.37 -9.16 7.00
CA GLY A 112 28.87 -9.77 8.23
C GLY A 112 29.72 -8.86 9.12
N LEU A 113 29.72 -7.55 8.84
CA LEU A 113 30.49 -6.54 9.59
C LEU A 113 29.76 -6.00 10.82
N GLN A 114 28.47 -6.27 10.94
CA GLN A 114 27.61 -5.90 12.06
C GLN A 114 26.66 -7.05 12.37
N LYS A 115 26.42 -7.31 13.66
CA LYS A 115 25.58 -8.45 14.11
C LYS A 115 24.14 -8.07 14.40
N GLU A 116 23.87 -6.82 14.69
CA GLU A 116 22.56 -6.35 15.13
C GLU A 116 22.10 -5.12 14.33
N TYR A 117 20.84 -5.09 13.97
CA TYR A 117 20.21 -3.94 13.37
C TYR A 117 19.63 -3.03 14.46
N HIS A 118 20.03 -1.76 14.45
CA HIS A 118 19.62 -0.82 15.49
C HIS A 118 18.48 0.10 15.06
N GLY A 119 18.00 0.01 13.82
CA GLY A 119 16.90 0.82 13.31
C GLY A 119 17.28 2.24 12.92
N CYS A 120 16.28 3.11 12.88
CA CYS A 120 16.44 4.52 12.51
C CYS A 120 17.25 5.28 13.55
N VAL A 121 18.11 6.22 13.11
CA VAL A 121 18.86 7.14 13.99
C VAL A 121 17.95 8.11 14.76
N LEU A 122 16.71 8.28 14.31
CA LEU A 122 15.70 9.11 14.97
C LEU A 122 14.84 8.34 15.98
N LYS A 123 15.01 7.02 16.11
CA LYS A 123 14.32 6.27 17.17
C LYS A 123 14.63 6.92 18.53
N ASN A 124 13.66 6.95 19.42
CA ASN A 124 13.73 7.63 20.73
C ASN A 124 13.78 9.17 20.66
N LYS A 125 13.69 9.79 19.48
CA LYS A 125 13.58 11.25 19.32
C LYS A 125 12.17 11.68 18.92
N ASP A 126 11.37 10.72 18.47
CA ASP A 126 9.98 10.90 18.05
C ASP A 126 9.16 9.62 18.34
N ASP A 127 7.89 9.63 17.97
CA ASP A 127 6.96 8.53 18.28
C ASP A 127 6.86 7.47 17.18
N VAL A 128 7.52 7.67 16.04
CA VAL A 128 7.38 6.80 14.85
C VAL A 128 7.71 5.35 15.15
N ASP A 129 8.82 5.11 15.85
CA ASP A 129 9.28 3.76 16.18
C ASP A 129 8.29 3.02 17.11
N ALA A 130 7.65 3.75 18.04
CA ALA A 130 6.61 3.18 18.92
C ALA A 130 5.35 2.81 18.11
N ILE A 131 4.91 3.68 17.21
CA ILE A 131 3.75 3.43 16.34
C ILE A 131 4.01 2.22 15.44
N ILE A 132 5.20 2.11 14.84
CA ILE A 132 5.52 0.98 13.95
C ILE A 132 5.59 -0.33 14.74
N ARG A 133 6.16 -0.33 15.96
CA ARG A 133 6.16 -1.54 16.80
C ARG A 133 4.74 -2.00 17.14
N GLU A 134 3.85 -1.08 17.46
CA GLU A 134 2.45 -1.42 17.71
C GLU A 134 1.77 -1.94 16.44
N LEU A 135 1.99 -1.29 15.31
CA LEU A 135 1.49 -1.72 14.00
C LEU A 135 1.91 -3.16 13.65
N GLN A 136 3.15 -3.55 13.99
CA GLN A 136 3.66 -4.90 13.75
C GLN A 136 2.97 -5.99 14.59
N THR A 137 2.22 -5.61 15.63
CA THR A 137 1.38 -6.55 16.40
C THR A 137 0.03 -6.80 15.75
N CYS A 138 -0.36 -6.00 14.76
CA CYS A 138 -1.67 -6.03 14.12
C CYS A 138 -1.68 -6.96 12.90
N GLN A 139 -2.75 -7.73 12.73
CA GLN A 139 -2.99 -8.55 11.55
C GLN A 139 -3.58 -7.74 10.40
N GLY A 140 -4.17 -6.59 10.69
CA GLY A 140 -4.68 -5.67 9.69
C GLY A 140 -4.46 -4.21 10.04
N VAL A 141 -4.40 -3.37 9.02
CA VAL A 141 -4.31 -1.91 9.15
C VAL A 141 -5.24 -1.23 8.16
N ILE A 142 -5.84 -0.13 8.59
CA ILE A 142 -6.67 0.73 7.74
C ILE A 142 -6.05 2.14 7.76
N PHE A 143 -5.54 2.59 6.62
CA PHE A 143 -5.07 3.97 6.49
C PHE A 143 -6.19 4.85 5.96
N SER A 144 -6.51 5.92 6.67
CA SER A 144 -7.45 6.95 6.23
C SER A 144 -6.74 8.29 6.16
N VAL A 145 -6.41 8.69 4.93
CA VAL A 145 -5.48 9.79 4.66
C VAL A 145 -6.14 10.84 3.77
N PRO A 146 -6.22 12.11 4.20
CA PRO A 146 -6.77 13.15 3.35
C PRO A 146 -5.82 13.51 2.21
N THR A 147 -6.44 13.92 1.11
CA THR A 147 -5.74 14.52 -0.04
C THR A 147 -5.53 16.00 0.21
N TYR A 148 -4.28 16.44 0.15
CA TYR A 148 -3.90 17.83 0.12
C TYR A 148 -3.02 18.08 -1.10
N ASP A 149 -3.45 18.99 -1.97
CA ASP A 149 -2.73 19.33 -3.20
C ASP A 149 -2.37 18.08 -4.03
N LEU A 150 -3.39 17.29 -4.40
CA LEU A 150 -3.34 16.03 -5.15
C LEU A 150 -2.71 14.83 -4.43
N THR A 151 -1.95 15.04 -3.37
CA THR A 151 -1.11 14.02 -2.72
C THR A 151 -1.61 13.66 -1.31
N PRO A 152 -1.14 12.56 -0.72
CA PRO A 152 -1.41 12.27 0.69
C PRO A 152 -0.92 13.39 1.60
N SER A 153 -1.59 13.60 2.73
CA SER A 153 -1.22 14.63 3.71
C SER A 153 0.26 14.54 4.13
N SER A 154 0.86 15.69 4.41
CA SER A 154 2.29 15.77 4.78
C SER A 154 2.63 15.00 6.06
N VAL A 155 1.71 14.93 7.03
CA VAL A 155 1.95 14.14 8.26
C VAL A 155 2.03 12.65 7.94
N TYR A 156 1.17 12.15 7.05
CA TYR A 156 1.28 10.78 6.55
C TYR A 156 2.61 10.57 5.81
N THR A 157 2.94 11.46 4.88
CA THR A 157 4.17 11.33 4.07
C THR A 157 5.41 11.29 4.96
N ARG A 158 5.49 12.13 6.00
CA ARG A 158 6.60 12.08 6.98
C ARG A 158 6.66 10.76 7.71
N PHE A 159 5.52 10.20 8.10
CA PHE A 159 5.43 8.90 8.75
C PHE A 159 5.89 7.77 7.80
N ALA A 160 5.32 7.73 6.59
CA ALA A 160 5.59 6.69 5.61
C ALA A 160 7.06 6.68 5.13
N GLN A 161 7.71 7.82 4.97
CA GLN A 161 9.13 7.88 4.60
C GLN A 161 10.06 7.24 5.66
N ARG A 162 9.59 7.10 6.89
CA ARG A 162 10.33 6.43 7.96
C ARG A 162 10.25 4.89 7.85
N PHE A 163 9.35 4.35 7.03
CA PHE A 163 9.27 2.91 6.74
C PHE A 163 10.54 2.37 6.12
N LEU A 164 11.35 3.19 5.47
CA LEU A 164 12.65 2.79 4.93
C LEU A 164 13.56 2.11 5.98
N ALA A 165 13.48 2.53 7.25
CA ALA A 165 14.22 1.88 8.34
C ALA A 165 13.60 0.53 8.77
N TYR A 166 12.44 0.19 8.23
CA TYR A 166 11.68 -1.03 8.51
C TYR A 166 11.38 -1.80 7.22
N GLU A 167 12.19 -1.59 6.18
CA GLU A 167 12.07 -2.30 4.89
C GLU A 167 12.17 -3.80 5.12
N LEU A 168 11.00 -4.43 5.16
CA LEU A 168 10.87 -5.78 5.70
C LEU A 168 11.59 -6.82 4.84
N SER A 169 11.55 -6.70 3.52
CA SER A 169 12.26 -7.62 2.62
C SER A 169 13.78 -7.58 2.84
N PHE A 170 14.35 -6.38 3.08
CA PHE A 170 15.78 -6.25 3.38
C PHE A 170 16.11 -6.80 4.77
N LEU A 171 15.27 -6.54 5.76
CA LEU A 171 15.44 -7.06 7.12
C LEU A 171 15.36 -8.59 7.17
N LEU A 172 14.48 -9.18 6.36
CA LEU A 172 14.42 -10.65 6.18
C LEU A 172 15.69 -11.17 5.50
N ALA A 173 16.13 -10.54 4.40
CA ALA A 173 17.31 -10.95 3.65
C ALA A 173 18.60 -10.93 4.49
N ILE A 174 18.75 -9.97 5.41
CA ILE A 174 19.91 -9.87 6.31
C ILE A 174 19.72 -10.60 7.64
N GLY A 175 18.60 -11.29 7.85
CA GLY A 175 18.30 -12.04 9.07
C GLY A 175 18.03 -11.20 10.32
N ALA A 176 17.74 -9.91 10.17
CA ALA A 176 17.36 -9.03 11.27
C ALA A 176 15.92 -9.29 11.76
N VAL A 177 15.06 -9.80 10.88
CA VAL A 177 13.69 -10.27 11.14
C VAL A 177 13.60 -11.71 10.64
N LYS A 178 12.81 -12.55 11.31
CA LYS A 178 12.72 -13.99 11.00
C LYS A 178 11.61 -14.33 10.01
N GLU A 179 10.51 -13.60 10.06
CA GLU A 179 9.31 -13.88 9.27
C GLU A 179 8.55 -12.60 8.92
N ASN A 180 7.77 -12.66 7.83
CA ASN A 180 6.86 -11.61 7.44
C ASN A 180 5.57 -11.73 8.28
N PRO A 181 5.09 -10.69 8.96
CA PRO A 181 3.83 -10.72 9.70
C PRO A 181 2.60 -10.84 8.79
N HIS A 182 2.76 -10.65 7.48
CA HIS A 182 1.68 -10.73 6.50
C HIS A 182 0.46 -9.85 6.84
N THR A 183 0.73 -8.64 7.32
CA THR A 183 -0.31 -7.67 7.66
C THR A 183 -1.11 -7.30 6.41
N VAL A 184 -2.44 -7.34 6.50
CA VAL A 184 -3.32 -6.88 5.43
C VAL A 184 -3.62 -5.40 5.57
N ALA A 185 -3.77 -4.67 4.46
CA ALA A 185 -4.04 -3.25 4.46
C ALA A 185 -5.30 -2.88 3.67
N GLY A 186 -6.08 -1.95 4.22
CA GLY A 186 -7.15 -1.22 3.55
C GLY A 186 -6.80 0.26 3.46
N LEU A 187 -7.05 0.90 2.30
CA LEU A 187 -6.63 2.26 2.04
C LEU A 187 -7.81 3.16 1.68
N ILE A 188 -7.96 4.24 2.42
CA ILE A 188 -8.96 5.29 2.18
C ILE A 188 -8.25 6.60 1.90
N SER A 189 -8.40 7.14 0.70
CA SER A 189 -8.04 8.52 0.39
C SER A 189 -9.29 9.39 0.51
N VAL A 190 -9.19 10.56 1.16
CA VAL A 190 -10.35 11.42 1.45
C VAL A 190 -10.13 12.81 0.91
N GLY A 191 -10.99 13.28 0.02
CA GLY A 191 -10.82 14.61 -0.56
C GLY A 191 -12.13 15.33 -0.90
N GLY A 192 -12.05 16.65 -1.00
CA GLY A 192 -13.20 17.54 -1.17
C GLY A 192 -13.74 17.60 -2.60
N SER A 193 -13.07 16.99 -3.55
CA SER A 193 -13.43 17.06 -4.96
C SER A 193 -13.57 15.67 -5.58
N MET A 194 -13.61 15.61 -6.89
CA MET A 194 -13.68 14.37 -7.66
C MET A 194 -12.28 13.78 -7.87
N HIS A 195 -12.21 12.65 -8.55
CA HIS A 195 -10.99 11.88 -8.80
C HIS A 195 -9.83 12.72 -9.36
N ASP A 196 -10.10 13.62 -10.31
CA ASP A 196 -9.10 14.45 -10.98
C ASP A 196 -8.30 15.35 -10.01
N TRP A 197 -8.92 15.78 -8.91
CA TRP A 197 -8.29 16.57 -7.86
C TRP A 197 -7.73 15.73 -6.69
N GLN A 198 -7.65 14.43 -6.87
CA GLN A 198 -7.14 13.49 -5.87
C GLN A 198 -6.24 12.41 -6.50
N SER A 199 -5.88 12.57 -7.75
CA SER A 199 -5.34 11.54 -8.65
C SER A 199 -4.04 10.87 -8.16
N LEU A 200 -3.27 11.52 -7.31
CA LEU A 200 -2.02 10.98 -6.75
C LEU A 200 -2.14 10.54 -5.28
N ALA A 201 -3.26 10.84 -4.62
CA ALA A 201 -3.36 10.61 -3.18
C ALA A 201 -3.45 9.12 -2.83
N LEU A 202 -4.37 8.39 -3.47
CA LEU A 202 -4.55 6.95 -3.23
C LEU A 202 -3.34 6.15 -3.74
N GLU A 203 -2.80 6.54 -4.88
CA GLU A 203 -1.61 5.92 -5.47
C GLU A 203 -0.36 6.14 -4.61
N GLY A 204 -0.16 7.37 -4.14
CA GLY A 204 0.95 7.71 -3.24
C GLY A 204 0.84 7.03 -1.87
N LEU A 205 -0.39 6.83 -1.36
CA LEU A 205 -0.64 6.06 -0.15
C LEU A 205 -0.26 4.59 -0.37
N GLN A 206 -0.72 3.99 -1.45
CA GLN A 206 -0.46 2.58 -1.75
C GLN A 206 1.02 2.29 -2.02
N ALA A 207 1.71 3.21 -2.71
CA ALA A 207 3.12 3.04 -3.05
C ALA A 207 4.05 2.88 -1.82
N THR A 208 3.60 3.24 -0.62
CA THR A 208 4.38 3.08 0.61
C THR A 208 4.13 1.77 1.35
N MET A 209 3.13 0.98 0.94
CA MET A 209 2.75 -0.25 1.64
C MET A 209 3.76 -1.38 1.43
N PHE A 210 4.42 -1.42 0.28
CA PHE A 210 5.39 -2.47 -0.02
C PHE A 210 6.58 -2.46 0.95
N THR A 211 7.04 -1.29 1.40
CA THR A 211 8.19 -1.17 2.32
C THR A 211 7.97 -1.96 3.61
N MET A 212 6.74 -2.06 4.08
CA MET A 212 6.33 -2.84 5.24
C MET A 212 5.77 -4.23 4.86
N SER A 213 5.89 -4.64 3.61
CA SER A 213 5.32 -5.89 3.07
C SER A 213 3.83 -6.09 3.37
N MET A 214 3.07 -4.99 3.40
CA MET A 214 1.63 -5.04 3.65
C MET A 214 0.87 -5.46 2.39
N THR A 215 -0.02 -6.45 2.52
CA THR A 215 -0.90 -6.87 1.43
C THR A 215 -2.12 -5.97 1.36
N VAL A 216 -2.19 -5.09 0.36
CA VAL A 216 -3.38 -4.26 0.12
C VAL A 216 -4.48 -5.14 -0.47
N VAL A 217 -5.60 -5.27 0.24
CA VAL A 217 -6.74 -6.11 -0.17
C VAL A 217 -7.95 -5.32 -0.60
N ASP A 218 -7.99 -4.04 -0.23
CA ASP A 218 -9.07 -3.13 -0.59
C ASP A 218 -8.57 -1.69 -0.53
N ARG A 219 -9.05 -0.84 -1.44
CA ARG A 219 -8.79 0.60 -1.45
C ARG A 219 -9.94 1.36 -2.07
N TYR A 220 -10.16 2.59 -1.67
CA TYR A 220 -11.06 3.49 -2.37
C TYR A 220 -10.78 4.97 -2.08
N MET A 221 -11.30 5.80 -2.95
CA MET A 221 -11.23 7.26 -2.86
C MET A 221 -12.59 7.81 -2.45
N ALA A 222 -12.68 8.34 -1.22
CA ALA A 222 -13.84 9.07 -0.76
C ALA A 222 -13.83 10.47 -1.39
N GLN A 223 -14.77 10.71 -2.29
CA GLN A 223 -14.88 11.95 -3.08
C GLN A 223 -15.93 12.87 -2.48
N ARG A 224 -15.83 14.18 -2.74
CA ARG A 224 -16.74 15.24 -2.26
C ARG A 224 -16.75 15.42 -0.74
N ASP A 225 -15.76 14.89 -0.05
CA ASP A 225 -15.66 14.86 1.42
C ASP A 225 -14.81 16.01 2.00
N GLY A 226 -14.95 17.22 1.46
CA GLY A 226 -14.12 18.37 1.83
C GLY A 226 -14.43 18.95 3.21
N ARG A 227 -15.71 19.06 3.59
CA ARG A 227 -16.13 19.59 4.90
C ARG A 227 -16.42 18.46 5.86
N PRO A 228 -16.16 18.61 7.17
CA PRO A 228 -16.59 17.65 8.18
C PRO A 228 -18.09 17.38 8.06
N GLY A 229 -18.47 16.13 7.96
CA GLY A 229 -19.86 15.70 7.80
C GLY A 229 -20.31 15.48 6.36
N ASN A 230 -19.55 15.90 5.33
CA ASN A 230 -19.95 15.65 3.96
C ASN A 230 -20.09 14.15 3.66
N THR A 231 -19.26 13.31 4.27
CA THR A 231 -19.33 11.86 4.13
C THR A 231 -20.69 11.26 4.47
N PHE A 232 -21.52 11.95 5.27
CA PHE A 232 -22.87 11.54 5.61
C PHE A 232 -23.94 12.02 4.60
N VAL A 233 -23.57 12.93 3.68
CA VAL A 233 -24.49 13.57 2.72
C VAL A 233 -24.26 13.07 1.30
N TRP A 234 -23.01 12.90 0.92
CA TRP A 234 -22.57 12.66 -0.48
C TRP A 234 -22.11 11.23 -0.66
N GLY A 235 -22.78 10.30 -0.15
CA GLY A 235 -22.31 8.95 -0.24
C GLY A 235 -23.02 8.09 -1.27
N ASP A 236 -23.53 8.64 -2.36
CA ASP A 236 -24.22 7.91 -3.42
C ASP A 236 -23.27 7.09 -4.31
N ASP A 237 -22.47 6.27 -3.71
CA ASP A 237 -21.94 5.09 -4.37
C ASP A 237 -23.07 4.06 -4.38
N VAL A 238 -23.76 3.98 -5.52
CA VAL A 238 -24.97 3.13 -5.69
C VAL A 238 -24.65 1.66 -5.44
N GLU A 239 -23.42 1.24 -5.72
CA GLU A 239 -23.00 -0.16 -5.55
C GLU A 239 -22.77 -0.52 -4.08
N TRP A 240 -22.20 0.41 -3.31
CA TRP A 240 -21.79 0.18 -1.93
C TRP A 240 -22.68 0.87 -0.89
N GLY A 241 -23.74 1.55 -1.30
CA GLY A 241 -24.69 2.20 -0.42
C GLY A 241 -24.19 3.48 0.27
N GLY A 242 -23.13 4.12 -0.29
CA GLY A 242 -22.54 5.35 0.21
C GLY A 242 -21.21 5.18 0.93
N GLN A 243 -20.54 6.29 1.24
CA GLN A 243 -19.20 6.30 1.80
C GLN A 243 -19.09 5.56 3.14
N ILE A 244 -20.08 5.68 4.00
CA ILE A 244 -20.13 4.98 5.29
C ILE A 244 -20.26 3.46 5.07
N ALA A 245 -21.21 3.04 4.23
CA ALA A 245 -21.39 1.62 3.90
C ALA A 245 -20.13 1.05 3.19
N ARG A 246 -19.49 1.85 2.33
CA ARG A 246 -18.24 1.47 1.67
C ARG A 246 -17.08 1.29 2.67
N ALA A 247 -16.99 2.16 3.68
CA ALA A 247 -16.01 2.03 4.76
C ALA A 247 -16.29 0.79 5.63
N HIS A 248 -17.55 0.52 5.96
CA HIS A 248 -17.96 -0.70 6.66
C HIS A 248 -17.53 -1.95 5.88
N LYS A 249 -17.81 -1.96 4.58
CA LYS A 249 -17.40 -3.04 3.66
C LYS A 249 -15.90 -3.27 3.63
N MET A 250 -15.10 -2.22 3.67
CA MET A 250 -13.63 -2.35 3.80
C MET A 250 -13.26 -3.08 5.10
N GLY A 251 -13.88 -2.75 6.22
CA GLY A 251 -13.67 -3.47 7.48
C GLY A 251 -13.99 -4.97 7.37
N GLU A 252 -15.12 -5.32 6.73
CA GLU A 252 -15.45 -6.72 6.43
C GLU A 252 -14.40 -7.39 5.54
N ASN A 253 -13.91 -6.70 4.51
CA ASN A 253 -12.89 -7.20 3.60
C ASN A 253 -11.56 -7.45 4.33
N ILE A 254 -11.14 -6.56 5.22
CA ILE A 254 -9.97 -6.75 6.10
C ILE A 254 -10.13 -8.00 6.96
N VAL A 255 -11.27 -8.18 7.62
CA VAL A 255 -11.55 -9.38 8.42
C VAL A 255 -11.51 -10.65 7.58
N LYS A 256 -12.13 -10.62 6.40
CA LYS A 256 -12.10 -11.74 5.45
C LYS A 256 -10.68 -12.10 5.06
N ALA A 257 -9.85 -11.11 4.71
CA ALA A 257 -8.46 -11.32 4.33
C ALA A 257 -7.62 -11.87 5.50
N ILE A 258 -7.80 -11.38 6.73
CA ILE A 258 -7.12 -11.90 7.92
C ILE A 258 -7.46 -13.38 8.13
N ARG A 259 -8.71 -13.77 7.92
CA ARG A 259 -9.19 -15.16 8.09
C ARG A 259 -8.84 -16.07 6.91
N THR A 260 -8.35 -15.52 5.81
CA THR A 260 -7.94 -16.28 4.63
C THR A 260 -6.45 -16.65 4.75
N PRO A 261 -6.04 -17.90 4.46
CA PRO A 261 -4.64 -18.28 4.39
C PRO A 261 -3.84 -17.32 3.50
N VAL A 262 -2.59 -17.05 3.86
CA VAL A 262 -1.76 -16.01 3.20
C VAL A 262 -1.64 -16.24 1.69
N ASP A 263 -1.44 -17.46 1.27
CA ASP A 263 -1.30 -17.89 -0.12
C ASP A 263 -2.62 -17.88 -0.93
N GLU A 264 -3.76 -17.78 -0.24
CA GLU A 264 -5.10 -17.70 -0.84
C GLU A 264 -5.68 -16.28 -0.82
N ARG A 265 -4.96 -15.30 -0.25
CA ARG A 265 -5.42 -13.90 -0.18
C ARG A 265 -5.49 -13.28 -1.56
N CYS A 266 -6.57 -12.56 -1.82
CA CYS A 266 -6.80 -11.89 -3.08
C CYS A 266 -7.40 -10.50 -2.86
N TRP A 267 -7.53 -9.75 -3.93
CA TRP A 267 -8.22 -8.48 -3.95
C TRP A 267 -9.70 -8.64 -3.57
N LEU A 268 -10.19 -7.79 -2.69
CA LEU A 268 -11.57 -7.79 -2.17
C LEU A 268 -12.28 -6.46 -2.41
N GLY A 269 -11.57 -5.45 -2.91
CA GLY A 269 -12.12 -4.16 -3.31
C GLY A 269 -12.88 -4.23 -4.63
N ASP A 270 -13.13 -3.08 -5.24
CA ASP A 270 -13.76 -3.01 -6.56
C ASP A 270 -12.93 -3.78 -7.60
N PRO A 271 -13.48 -4.79 -8.27
CA PRO A 271 -12.75 -5.57 -9.27
C PRO A 271 -12.35 -4.76 -10.50
N ASP A 272 -13.02 -3.63 -10.73
CA ASP A 272 -12.75 -2.72 -11.86
C ASP A 272 -11.84 -1.54 -11.49
N ASP A 273 -11.38 -1.48 -10.24
CA ASP A 273 -10.45 -0.45 -9.81
C ASP A 273 -9.11 -0.56 -10.55
N GLY A 274 -8.59 0.59 -10.93
CA GLY A 274 -7.28 0.77 -11.52
C GLY A 274 -7.04 0.13 -12.89
N VAL A 275 -5.83 0.32 -13.36
CA VAL A 275 -5.32 -0.19 -14.65
C VAL A 275 -4.46 -1.43 -14.48
N CYS A 276 -3.72 -1.52 -13.37
CA CYS A 276 -2.83 -2.63 -13.07
C CYS A 276 -3.60 -3.80 -12.41
N PRO A 277 -3.66 -5.00 -13.01
CA PRO A 277 -4.37 -6.12 -12.42
C PRO A 277 -3.64 -6.75 -11.22
N ASN A 278 -2.36 -6.39 -10.98
CA ASN A 278 -1.59 -6.92 -9.86
C ASN A 278 -1.85 -6.18 -8.56
N CYS A 279 -1.92 -4.84 -8.61
CA CYS A 279 -2.09 -4.02 -7.40
C CYS A 279 -3.27 -3.04 -7.47
N HIS A 280 -4.03 -3.04 -8.55
CA HIS A 280 -5.18 -2.15 -8.80
C HIS A 280 -4.85 -0.66 -8.84
N SER A 281 -3.57 -0.29 -9.04
CA SER A 281 -3.19 1.10 -9.29
C SER A 281 -3.68 1.59 -10.65
N SER A 282 -4.10 2.85 -10.72
CA SER A 282 -4.41 3.53 -11.97
C SER A 282 -3.18 4.17 -12.63
N LEU A 283 -2.06 4.24 -11.91
CA LEU A 283 -0.87 4.95 -12.36
C LEU A 283 0.09 4.00 -13.09
N VAL A 284 0.12 4.12 -14.41
CA VAL A 284 1.07 3.45 -15.30
C VAL A 284 1.83 4.48 -16.11
N TYR A 285 3.07 4.18 -16.49
CA TYR A 285 3.91 5.06 -17.29
C TYR A 285 4.63 4.26 -18.39
N PRO A 286 5.12 4.92 -19.46
CA PRO A 286 6.00 4.28 -20.44
C PRO A 286 7.22 3.69 -19.72
N GLY A 287 7.48 2.42 -19.93
CA GLY A 287 8.58 1.72 -19.28
C GLY A 287 9.94 2.23 -19.73
N ASP A 288 10.96 1.92 -18.96
CA ASP A 288 12.35 2.27 -19.24
C ASP A 288 13.26 1.06 -19.11
N LYS A 289 14.44 1.16 -19.69
CA LYS A 289 15.44 0.10 -19.60
C LYS A 289 16.05 0.06 -18.20
N HIS A 290 15.84 -1.04 -17.51
CA HIS A 290 16.39 -1.27 -16.19
C HIS A 290 17.87 -1.71 -16.23
N TRP A 291 18.53 -1.70 -15.07
CA TRP A 291 19.95 -2.02 -14.92
C TRP A 291 20.30 -3.43 -15.37
N ASP A 292 19.38 -4.38 -15.34
CA ASP A 292 19.52 -5.76 -15.85
C ASP A 292 19.22 -5.90 -17.35
N GLY A 293 18.85 -4.79 -17.99
CA GLY A 293 18.53 -4.72 -19.43
C GLY A 293 17.12 -5.14 -19.78
N VAL A 294 16.28 -5.52 -18.81
CA VAL A 294 14.86 -5.82 -19.07
C VAL A 294 14.08 -4.49 -19.24
N GLU A 295 13.21 -4.47 -20.24
CA GLU A 295 12.41 -3.32 -20.62
C GLU A 295 10.99 -3.78 -20.95
N PHE A 296 9.98 -3.01 -20.53
CA PHE A 296 8.59 -3.22 -20.89
C PHE A 296 8.03 -1.95 -21.53
N PRO A 297 7.07 -2.04 -22.48
CA PRO A 297 6.44 -0.85 -23.06
C PRO A 297 5.75 0.02 -22.01
N TRP A 298 5.14 -0.60 -20.99
CA TRP A 298 4.45 0.08 -19.90
C TRP A 298 4.75 -0.59 -18.56
N GLU A 299 4.82 0.21 -17.53
CA GLU A 299 5.05 -0.25 -16.16
C GLU A 299 4.08 0.40 -15.17
N CYS A 300 3.68 -0.36 -14.16
CA CYS A 300 2.92 0.16 -13.03
C CYS A 300 3.83 0.92 -12.07
N ALA A 301 3.52 2.18 -11.81
CA ALA A 301 4.30 3.03 -10.92
C ALA A 301 4.30 2.53 -9.46
N VAL A 302 3.25 1.81 -9.03
CA VAL A 302 3.10 1.34 -7.65
C VAL A 302 3.80 0.00 -7.44
N CYS A 303 3.48 -1.03 -8.23
CA CYS A 303 4.02 -2.37 -7.98
C CYS A 303 5.17 -2.78 -8.90
N GLY A 304 5.43 -2.04 -10.00
CA GLY A 304 6.49 -2.39 -10.95
C GLY A 304 6.12 -3.48 -11.96
N ALA A 305 4.84 -3.89 -12.03
CA ALA A 305 4.39 -4.84 -13.04
C ALA A 305 4.55 -4.25 -14.44
N GLY A 306 5.19 -4.98 -15.35
CA GLY A 306 5.48 -4.56 -16.72
C GLY A 306 4.65 -5.30 -17.78
N GLY A 307 4.36 -4.66 -18.91
CA GLY A 307 3.58 -5.24 -19.99
C GLY A 307 3.07 -4.24 -21.02
N ASP A 308 1.93 -4.55 -21.64
CA ASP A 308 1.28 -3.73 -22.65
C ASP A 308 -0.04 -3.16 -22.14
N ILE A 309 -0.44 -1.97 -22.60
CA ILE A 309 -1.79 -1.45 -22.36
C ILE A 309 -2.73 -2.03 -23.42
N VAL A 310 -3.79 -2.66 -22.96
CA VAL A 310 -4.87 -3.19 -23.79
C VAL A 310 -6.21 -2.64 -23.33
N THR A 311 -7.22 -2.72 -24.19
CA THR A 311 -8.61 -2.42 -23.80
C THR A 311 -9.23 -3.70 -23.20
N ASP A 312 -9.71 -3.60 -21.97
CA ASP A 312 -10.51 -4.65 -21.36
C ASP A 312 -11.86 -4.77 -22.10
N GLU A 313 -12.14 -5.94 -22.67
CA GLU A 313 -13.34 -6.15 -23.51
C GLU A 313 -14.64 -6.02 -22.72
N ARG A 314 -14.63 -6.30 -21.42
CA ARG A 314 -15.82 -6.25 -20.56
C ARG A 314 -16.17 -4.81 -20.15
N THR A 315 -15.16 -3.99 -19.85
CA THR A 315 -15.36 -2.64 -19.31
C THR A 315 -15.14 -1.53 -20.35
N GLY A 316 -14.44 -1.85 -21.43
CA GLY A 316 -13.97 -0.86 -22.40
C GLY A 316 -12.87 0.05 -21.87
N ARG A 317 -12.29 -0.23 -20.69
CA ARG A 317 -11.28 0.59 -20.04
C ARG A 317 -9.86 0.06 -20.33
N PRO A 318 -8.83 0.91 -20.22
CA PRO A 318 -7.46 0.44 -20.34
C PRO A 318 -7.10 -0.50 -19.19
N LYS A 319 -6.36 -1.56 -19.49
CA LYS A 319 -5.77 -2.51 -18.52
C LYS A 319 -4.35 -2.82 -18.93
N LEU A 320 -3.48 -3.00 -17.94
CA LEU A 320 -2.13 -3.50 -18.15
C LEU A 320 -2.20 -5.02 -18.34
N LYS A 321 -1.87 -5.47 -19.55
CA LYS A 321 -1.65 -6.89 -19.84
C LYS A 321 -0.22 -7.24 -19.43
N ILE A 322 -0.06 -7.87 -18.29
CA ILE A 322 1.25 -8.22 -17.74
C ILE A 322 1.97 -9.18 -18.68
N ALA A 323 3.22 -8.88 -19.03
CA ALA A 323 4.09 -9.75 -19.83
C ALA A 323 4.43 -11.05 -19.08
N GLU A 324 4.94 -12.06 -19.77
CA GLU A 324 5.32 -13.35 -19.17
C GLU A 324 6.29 -13.19 -17.98
N ASN A 325 7.26 -12.29 -18.10
CA ASN A 325 8.21 -11.93 -17.04
C ASN A 325 7.89 -10.57 -16.36
N GLY A 326 6.70 -10.03 -16.59
CA GLY A 326 6.31 -8.68 -16.16
C GLY A 326 6.22 -8.47 -14.65
N LEU A 327 6.32 -9.52 -13.84
CA LEU A 327 6.35 -9.46 -12.37
C LEU A 327 7.75 -9.68 -11.78
N ILE A 328 8.79 -9.66 -12.59
CA ILE A 328 10.17 -9.87 -12.11
C ILE A 328 10.60 -8.84 -11.06
N ARG A 329 9.97 -7.64 -11.08
CA ARG A 329 10.21 -6.53 -10.13
C ARG A 329 8.97 -6.18 -9.31
N ASP A 330 8.11 -7.17 -9.07
CA ASP A 330 6.89 -6.92 -8.27
C ASP A 330 7.25 -6.48 -6.85
N ARG A 331 7.00 -5.20 -6.55
CA ARG A 331 7.27 -4.62 -5.22
C ARG A 331 6.40 -5.22 -4.11
N ASN A 332 5.36 -5.98 -4.42
CA ASN A 332 4.58 -6.73 -3.45
C ASN A 332 5.21 -8.10 -3.11
N ASP A 333 6.24 -8.51 -3.83
CA ASP A 333 6.97 -9.76 -3.60
C ASP A 333 8.27 -9.48 -2.84
N ASP A 334 8.44 -10.10 -1.67
CA ASP A 334 9.61 -9.88 -0.82
C ASP A 334 10.91 -10.28 -1.50
N HIS A 335 10.89 -11.33 -2.33
CA HIS A 335 12.08 -11.78 -3.06
C HIS A 335 12.44 -10.79 -4.17
N ALA A 336 11.46 -10.36 -4.98
CA ALA A 336 11.70 -9.38 -6.05
C ALA A 336 12.23 -8.04 -5.49
N ARG A 337 11.76 -7.62 -4.29
CA ARG A 337 12.30 -6.44 -3.61
C ARG A 337 13.71 -6.66 -3.06
N ALA A 338 14.01 -7.85 -2.56
CA ALA A 338 15.34 -8.14 -2.06
C ALA A 338 16.41 -7.99 -3.17
N GLU A 339 16.07 -8.21 -4.45
CA GLU A 339 16.96 -7.95 -5.58
C GLU A 339 17.32 -6.45 -5.73
N HIS A 340 16.45 -5.54 -5.31
CA HIS A 340 16.79 -4.11 -5.25
C HIS A 340 17.96 -3.81 -4.28
N LEU A 341 18.17 -4.62 -3.26
CA LEU A 341 19.34 -4.49 -2.38
C LEU A 341 20.64 -4.77 -3.16
N ASN A 342 20.62 -5.69 -4.12
CA ASN A 342 21.75 -5.97 -4.99
C ASN A 342 22.06 -4.77 -5.90
N GLU A 343 21.04 -4.10 -6.43
CA GLU A 343 21.18 -2.87 -7.21
C GLU A 343 21.82 -1.74 -6.37
N ILE A 344 21.34 -1.53 -5.15
CA ILE A 344 21.91 -0.55 -4.21
C ILE A 344 23.38 -0.88 -3.91
N ASN A 345 23.71 -2.13 -3.68
CA ASN A 345 25.09 -2.56 -3.42
C ASN A 345 25.98 -2.30 -4.64
N LYS A 346 25.50 -2.58 -5.84
CA LYS A 346 26.24 -2.34 -7.09
C LYS A 346 26.56 -0.86 -7.27
N THR A 347 25.58 0.03 -7.13
CA THR A 347 25.81 1.48 -7.26
C THR A 347 26.76 2.01 -6.18
N ARG A 348 26.68 1.46 -4.97
CA ARG A 348 27.65 1.78 -3.90
C ARG A 348 29.07 1.35 -4.27
N ASP A 349 29.26 0.16 -4.79
CA ASP A 349 30.56 -0.38 -5.16
C ASP A 349 31.16 0.42 -6.32
N GLU A 350 30.34 0.82 -7.29
CA GLU A 350 30.72 1.76 -8.36
C GLU A 350 31.19 3.11 -7.79
N PHE A 351 30.47 3.67 -6.82
CA PHE A 351 30.87 4.92 -6.15
C PHE A 351 32.24 4.79 -5.49
N PHE A 352 32.51 3.70 -4.77
CA PHE A 352 33.80 3.50 -4.12
C PHE A 352 34.93 3.25 -5.12
N ALA A 353 34.66 2.59 -6.26
CA ALA A 353 35.63 2.38 -7.32
C ALA A 353 36.10 3.70 -7.97
N HIS A 354 35.25 4.74 -7.96
CA HIS A 354 35.54 6.06 -8.53
C HIS A 354 35.82 7.15 -7.46
N MET A 355 36.12 6.77 -6.21
CA MET A 355 36.27 7.70 -5.09
C MET A 355 37.32 8.79 -5.34
N ASP A 356 38.47 8.42 -5.97
CA ASP A 356 39.54 9.37 -6.26
C ASP A 356 39.13 10.47 -7.25
N GLU A 357 38.21 10.17 -8.16
CA GLU A 357 37.63 11.12 -9.11
C GLU A 357 36.52 11.95 -8.49
N VAL A 358 35.69 11.33 -7.65
CA VAL A 358 34.48 11.92 -7.08
C VAL A 358 34.83 12.87 -5.91
N LYS A 359 35.79 12.50 -5.07
CA LYS A 359 36.14 13.26 -3.86
C LYS A 359 36.52 14.72 -4.13
N PRO A 360 37.38 15.06 -5.10
CA PRO A 360 37.70 16.46 -5.42
C PRO A 360 36.47 17.25 -5.88
N LEU A 361 35.53 16.59 -6.60
CA LEU A 361 34.29 17.24 -7.04
C LEU A 361 33.37 17.50 -5.87
N MET A 362 33.22 16.57 -4.95
CA MET A 362 32.44 16.76 -3.73
C MET A 362 32.99 17.92 -2.90
N GLU A 363 34.32 18.01 -2.71
CA GLU A 363 34.95 19.09 -2.01
C GLU A 363 34.77 20.46 -2.70
N LYS A 364 34.81 20.48 -4.03
CA LYS A 364 34.51 21.66 -4.83
C LYS A 364 33.10 22.17 -4.56
N TYR A 365 32.09 21.29 -4.68
CA TYR A 365 30.71 21.68 -4.46
C TYR A 365 30.41 22.04 -3.00
N ALA A 366 31.00 21.36 -2.04
CA ALA A 366 30.86 21.70 -0.62
C ALA A 366 31.38 23.11 -0.26
N LYS A 367 32.35 23.62 -1.02
CA LYS A 367 32.92 24.99 -0.84
C LYS A 367 32.15 26.08 -1.60
N MET A 368 31.25 25.68 -2.52
CA MET A 368 30.45 26.65 -3.23
C MET A 368 29.38 27.25 -2.33
N THR A 369 29.31 28.57 -2.33
CA THR A 369 28.30 29.33 -1.60
C THR A 369 27.52 30.21 -2.54
N PHE A 370 26.21 30.30 -2.31
CA PHE A 370 25.31 31.19 -3.04
C PHE A 370 24.54 32.04 -2.04
N PRO A 371 24.07 33.23 -2.45
CA PRO A 371 23.17 34.01 -1.60
C PRO A 371 21.97 33.20 -1.15
N THR A 372 21.67 33.23 0.13
CA THR A 372 20.51 32.55 0.72
C THR A 372 19.43 33.57 1.07
N LEU A 373 18.18 33.12 1.04
CA LEU A 373 17.03 33.93 1.46
C LEU A 373 17.09 34.17 2.99
N GLU A 374 17.19 35.42 3.39
CA GLU A 374 17.02 35.83 4.77
C GLU A 374 15.54 36.16 5.03
N ILE A 375 14.87 35.37 5.85
CA ILE A 375 13.51 35.64 6.27
C ILE A 375 13.52 36.48 7.55
N LYS A 376 13.09 37.73 7.44
CA LYS A 376 12.78 38.54 8.61
C LYS A 376 11.48 38.04 9.21
N ARG A 377 11.49 37.58 10.45
CA ARG A 377 10.28 37.23 11.21
C ARG A 377 9.93 38.43 12.06
N ASP A 378 8.75 38.98 11.81
CA ASP A 378 8.15 40.05 12.63
C ASP A 378 7.78 39.53 14.01
#